data_407150c00769f51a5b3e1050064f2899
#
_entry.id   407150c00769f51a5b3e1050064f2899
#
_cell.length_a   1.000
_cell.length_b   1.000
_cell.length_c   1.000
_cell.angle_alpha   90.00
_cell.angle_beta   90.00
_cell.angle_gamma   90.00
#
_symmetry.space_group_name_H-M   'P 1'
#
loop_
_entity.id
_entity.type
_entity.pdbx_description
1 polymer ?
#
loop_
_entity_poly.entity_id
_entity_poly.type
_entity_poly.pdbx_seq_one_letter_code
_entity_poly.pdbx_strand_id
1 'polypeptide(L)'
;MSLKIQPRQSQNHVFSQVPKAEIPRSSFDRSHGHKTTFDAGLLVPVFVDEALPGDTFNLKMTGFARLATPIFPIMDNMYMETHYFSVPMRLVWDNWQKFNGEQKNPGDSTDFVIPQMVAPTGGYGVNTLSDYMGLPTGVQAFSHSALWHRAYNLIWNEWFRDQNLQDSLPVPTGDGPDAPADYVLQRRGKRHDYFTSCLPWPQKGPGVQIPLGTTAPVTGTPVFSVGGTNGLNLISQGVSGDAMWNSGTSASIPAAKVTGGLFADLSAASAATINSLRQAFQIQKIFERDARGGTRYTELIRSHFGVTSPDARFQRPVY
;
A
#
# COMPACT_ATOMS: atom_id res chain seq x y z
N MET A 1 57.46 26.43 4.61
CA MET A 1 56.77 27.22 3.54
C MET A 1 55.40 26.64 3.36
N SER A 2 54.38 27.25 3.95
CA SER A 2 52.98 26.72 3.93
C SER A 2 52.23 27.42 2.77
N LEU A 3 51.88 26.66 1.75
CA LEU A 3 51.07 27.10 0.63
C LEU A 3 49.63 27.27 1.12
N LYS A 4 49.18 28.52 1.36
CA LYS A 4 47.78 28.80 1.52
C LYS A 4 47.10 28.76 0.14
N ILE A 5 46.40 27.72 -0.13
CA ILE A 5 45.49 27.64 -1.28
C ILE A 5 44.26 28.47 -0.90
N GLN A 6 44.14 29.65 -1.51
CA GLN A 6 42.89 30.42 -1.40
C GLN A 6 41.79 29.68 -2.19
N PRO A 7 40.60 29.48 -1.62
CA PRO A 7 39.50 28.96 -2.38
C PRO A 7 39.17 29.94 -3.50
N ARG A 8 39.23 29.47 -4.72
CA ARG A 8 38.79 30.23 -5.90
C ARG A 8 37.29 30.48 -5.72
N GLN A 9 36.96 31.71 -5.36
CA GLN A 9 35.56 32.16 -5.46
C GLN A 9 35.14 31.96 -6.92
N SER A 10 34.13 31.12 -7.16
CA SER A 10 33.51 31.08 -8.46
C SER A 10 32.94 32.46 -8.72
N GLN A 11 33.50 33.15 -9.68
CA GLN A 11 32.91 34.42 -10.14
C GLN A 11 31.52 34.09 -10.67
N ASN A 12 30.50 34.62 -10.02
CA ASN A 12 29.16 34.60 -10.59
C ASN A 12 29.24 35.29 -11.96
N HIS A 13 28.92 34.54 -13.01
CA HIS A 13 28.88 35.14 -14.34
C HIS A 13 27.94 36.32 -14.36
N VAL A 14 28.47 37.47 -14.72
CA VAL A 14 27.72 38.75 -14.78
C VAL A 14 26.57 38.67 -15.79
N PHE A 15 26.60 37.68 -16.68
CA PHE A 15 25.57 37.43 -17.70
C PHE A 15 24.36 36.65 -17.17
N SER A 16 24.39 36.11 -15.96
CA SER A 16 23.28 35.38 -15.35
C SER A 16 22.56 36.19 -14.29
N GLN A 17 22.41 37.51 -14.50
CA GLN A 17 21.49 38.25 -13.65
C GLN A 17 20.08 37.79 -13.93
N VAL A 18 19.54 37.02 -13.00
CA VAL A 18 18.11 36.71 -13.00
C VAL A 18 17.36 38.04 -12.93
N PRO A 19 16.50 38.35 -13.91
CA PRO A 19 15.73 39.60 -13.84
C PRO A 19 14.91 39.59 -12.56
N LYS A 20 15.14 40.58 -11.71
CA LYS A 20 14.35 40.81 -10.51
C LYS A 20 12.98 41.32 -10.93
N ALA A 21 11.97 40.48 -10.87
CA ALA A 21 10.61 40.94 -10.91
C ALA A 21 10.17 41.25 -9.47
N GLU A 22 9.83 42.48 -9.19
CA GLU A 22 9.14 42.83 -7.95
C GLU A 22 7.67 42.45 -8.11
N ILE A 23 7.31 41.31 -7.54
CA ILE A 23 5.92 40.81 -7.54
C ILE A 23 5.29 41.34 -6.24
N PRO A 24 4.34 42.29 -6.34
CA PRO A 24 3.64 42.79 -5.15
C PRO A 24 2.80 41.67 -4.54
N ARG A 25 2.78 41.60 -3.22
CA ARG A 25 1.92 40.65 -2.47
C ARG A 25 0.75 41.42 -1.89
N SER A 26 -0.43 40.79 -1.96
CA SER A 26 -1.66 41.30 -1.41
C SER A 26 -2.24 40.31 -0.42
N SER A 27 -2.99 40.82 0.53
CA SER A 27 -3.77 40.00 1.46
C SER A 27 -5.24 40.01 1.01
N PHE A 28 -5.84 38.83 0.94
CA PHE A 28 -7.23 38.68 0.54
C PHE A 28 -8.02 38.05 1.69
N ASP A 29 -9.17 38.67 2.00
CA ASP A 29 -10.15 38.02 2.86
C ASP A 29 -11.01 37.07 2.02
N ARG A 30 -10.85 35.78 2.27
CA ARG A 30 -11.59 34.71 1.61
C ARG A 30 -12.65 34.11 2.53
N SER A 31 -13.08 34.82 3.54
CA SER A 31 -14.13 34.37 4.45
C SER A 31 -15.42 34.10 3.70
N HIS A 32 -15.95 32.91 3.85
CA HIS A 32 -17.18 32.48 3.20
C HIS A 32 -17.94 31.48 4.07
N GLY A 33 -19.23 31.38 3.84
CA GLY A 33 -20.07 30.37 4.45
C GLY A 33 -20.24 29.17 3.51
N HIS A 34 -20.10 27.96 4.05
CA HIS A 34 -20.39 26.72 3.33
C HIS A 34 -21.55 25.99 4.01
N LYS A 35 -22.54 25.60 3.21
CA LYS A 35 -23.69 24.81 3.68
C LYS A 35 -23.77 23.55 2.86
N THR A 36 -23.76 22.42 3.54
CA THR A 36 -23.83 21.11 2.88
C THR A 36 -24.54 20.09 3.75
N THR A 37 -24.90 18.98 3.15
CA THR A 37 -25.45 17.80 3.83
C THR A 37 -24.64 16.59 3.41
N PHE A 38 -24.39 15.67 4.33
CA PHE A 38 -23.65 14.45 4.03
C PHE A 38 -24.05 13.34 4.99
N ASP A 39 -23.83 12.10 4.57
CA ASP A 39 -24.05 10.92 5.38
C ASP A 39 -22.87 10.63 6.29
N ALA A 40 -23.14 9.89 7.36
CA ALA A 40 -22.11 9.46 8.31
C ALA A 40 -21.05 8.57 7.64
N GLY A 41 -19.80 8.73 8.08
CA GLY A 41 -18.67 7.91 7.64
C GLY A 41 -18.09 8.29 6.29
N LEU A 42 -18.58 9.32 5.63
CA LEU A 42 -18.01 9.83 4.38
C LEU A 42 -16.89 10.84 4.64
N LEU A 43 -15.88 10.80 3.77
CA LEU A 43 -14.81 11.78 3.75
C LEU A 43 -15.15 12.88 2.73
N VAL A 44 -15.74 13.96 3.23
CA VAL A 44 -16.33 15.01 2.40
C VAL A 44 -15.39 16.21 2.30
N PRO A 45 -14.98 16.63 1.08
CA PRO A 45 -14.28 17.89 0.90
C PRO A 45 -15.22 19.07 1.22
N VAL A 46 -14.76 20.00 2.06
CA VAL A 46 -15.51 21.20 2.42
C VAL A 46 -14.81 22.48 1.98
N PHE A 47 -13.53 22.38 1.68
CA PHE A 47 -12.70 23.49 1.20
C PHE A 47 -11.61 22.93 0.30
N VAL A 48 -11.48 23.47 -0.89
CA VAL A 48 -10.45 23.15 -1.86
C VAL A 48 -9.89 24.44 -2.42
N ASP A 49 -8.58 24.60 -2.39
CA ASP A 49 -7.90 25.78 -2.91
C ASP A 49 -6.51 25.40 -3.44
N GLU A 50 -5.92 26.27 -4.23
CA GLU A 50 -4.57 26.13 -4.73
C GLU A 50 -3.66 27.16 -4.09
N ALA A 51 -2.51 26.73 -3.61
CA ALA A 51 -1.50 27.59 -3.02
C ALA A 51 -0.36 27.83 -4.01
N LEU A 52 -0.01 29.08 -4.20
CA LEU A 52 1.18 29.48 -4.95
C LEU A 52 2.40 29.50 -4.02
N PRO A 53 3.61 29.35 -4.58
CA PRO A 53 4.84 29.46 -3.78
C PRO A 53 4.89 30.77 -2.98
N GLY A 54 5.06 30.62 -1.67
CA GLY A 54 5.12 31.75 -0.75
C GLY A 54 3.77 32.27 -0.24
N ASP A 55 2.66 31.62 -0.56
CA ASP A 55 1.37 31.93 0.04
C ASP A 55 1.30 31.47 1.49
N THR A 56 0.60 32.24 2.29
CA THR A 56 0.34 31.91 3.70
C THR A 56 -1.17 31.92 3.92
N PHE A 57 -1.70 30.80 4.38
CA PHE A 57 -3.11 30.64 4.71
C PHE A 57 -3.32 30.72 6.22
N ASN A 58 -4.17 31.65 6.65
CA ASN A 58 -4.67 31.70 8.02
C ASN A 58 -6.11 31.20 8.03
N LEU A 59 -6.29 29.95 8.41
CA LEU A 59 -7.59 29.30 8.38
C LEU A 59 -8.21 29.26 9.78
N LYS A 60 -9.41 29.80 9.91
CA LYS A 60 -10.24 29.65 11.10
C LYS A 60 -11.61 29.14 10.70
N MET A 61 -11.99 27.98 11.17
CA MET A 61 -13.29 27.39 10.88
C MET A 61 -14.19 27.44 12.12
N THR A 62 -15.44 27.83 11.92
CA THR A 62 -16.51 27.66 12.90
C THR A 62 -17.58 26.78 12.26
N GLY A 63 -17.74 25.59 12.79
CA GLY A 63 -18.70 24.60 12.28
C GLY A 63 -19.92 24.45 13.19
N PHE A 64 -21.10 24.40 12.58
CA PHE A 64 -22.32 23.99 13.22
C PHE A 64 -22.93 22.81 12.44
N ALA A 65 -23.13 21.70 13.10
CA ALA A 65 -23.71 20.51 12.51
C ALA A 65 -24.99 20.13 13.24
N ARG A 66 -26.02 19.75 12.49
CA ARG A 66 -27.29 19.24 13.01
C ARG A 66 -27.59 17.90 12.36
N LEU A 67 -27.87 16.92 13.20
CA LEU A 67 -28.37 15.63 12.72
C LEU A 67 -29.80 15.79 12.17
N ALA A 68 -30.08 15.13 11.07
CA ALA A 68 -31.47 14.92 10.65
C ALA A 68 -32.19 14.11 11.73
N THR A 69 -33.51 14.36 11.90
CA THR A 69 -34.31 13.70 12.94
C THR A 69 -34.22 12.18 12.78
N PRO A 70 -33.59 11.44 13.69
CA PRO A 70 -33.48 9.99 13.60
C PRO A 70 -34.83 9.33 13.91
N ILE A 71 -35.10 8.20 13.29
CA ILE A 71 -36.27 7.37 13.56
C ILE A 71 -36.19 6.78 14.97
N PHE A 72 -35.01 6.41 15.39
CA PHE A 72 -34.72 5.92 16.74
C PHE A 72 -33.72 6.84 17.43
N PRO A 73 -33.85 7.05 18.76
CA PRO A 73 -32.91 7.89 19.49
C PRO A 73 -31.48 7.32 19.42
N ILE A 74 -30.52 8.20 19.19
CA ILE A 74 -29.10 7.85 19.24
C ILE A 74 -28.63 7.94 20.69
N MET A 75 -28.10 6.83 21.19
CA MET A 75 -27.67 6.68 22.60
C MET A 75 -26.15 6.76 22.75
N ASP A 76 -25.43 7.22 21.73
CA ASP A 76 -23.97 7.31 21.72
C ASP A 76 -23.50 8.69 21.25
N ASN A 77 -22.25 9.00 21.52
CA ASN A 77 -21.64 10.24 21.10
C ASN A 77 -21.38 10.23 19.59
N MET A 78 -21.62 11.37 18.96
CA MET A 78 -21.29 11.62 17.58
C MET A 78 -20.07 12.53 17.49
N TYR A 79 -19.15 12.20 16.60
CA TYR A 79 -17.93 12.95 16.40
C TYR A 79 -17.91 13.54 14.99
N MET A 80 -17.59 14.81 14.90
CA MET A 80 -17.26 15.48 13.64
C MET A 80 -15.79 15.87 13.69
N GLU A 81 -15.00 15.38 12.75
CA GLU A 81 -13.58 15.66 12.65
C GLU A 81 -13.31 16.39 11.35
N THR A 82 -12.52 17.43 11.42
CA THR A 82 -12.05 18.20 10.26
C THR A 82 -10.57 18.00 10.11
N HIS A 83 -10.14 17.77 8.88
CA HIS A 83 -8.76 17.51 8.54
C HIS A 83 -8.32 18.49 7.45
N TYR A 84 -7.11 18.99 7.55
CA TYR A 84 -6.53 19.92 6.59
C TYR A 84 -5.26 19.29 5.99
N PHE A 85 -5.19 19.24 4.68
CA PHE A 85 -4.08 18.62 3.97
C PHE A 85 -3.48 19.57 2.96
N SER A 86 -2.16 19.61 2.88
CA SER A 86 -1.40 20.20 1.80
C SER A 86 -0.83 19.11 0.92
N VAL A 87 -1.15 19.14 -0.37
CA VAL A 87 -0.70 18.14 -1.34
C VAL A 87 0.21 18.81 -2.37
N PRO A 88 1.51 18.47 -2.40
CA PRO A 88 2.40 18.98 -3.43
C PRO A 88 1.97 18.50 -4.82
N MET A 89 1.87 19.41 -5.79
CA MET A 89 1.41 19.11 -7.14
C MET A 89 2.27 18.05 -7.86
N ARG A 90 3.58 17.99 -7.57
CA ARG A 90 4.48 16.97 -8.12
C ARG A 90 4.14 15.53 -7.72
N LEU A 91 3.32 15.34 -6.68
CA LEU A 91 2.86 13.99 -6.26
C LEU A 91 1.65 13.52 -7.07
N VAL A 92 0.94 14.43 -7.69
CA VAL A 92 -0.26 14.15 -8.49
C VAL A 92 -0.05 14.37 -9.98
N TRP A 93 1.11 14.96 -10.37
CA TRP A 93 1.45 15.16 -11.77
C TRP A 93 2.97 15.22 -11.97
N ASP A 94 3.51 14.27 -12.73
CA ASP A 94 4.96 14.13 -12.96
C ASP A 94 5.56 15.30 -13.73
N ASN A 95 4.80 15.90 -14.64
CA ASN A 95 5.26 16.99 -15.49
C ASN A 95 5.04 18.38 -14.88
N TRP A 96 4.63 18.46 -13.61
CA TRP A 96 4.43 19.75 -12.92
C TRP A 96 5.64 20.69 -12.98
N GLN A 97 6.84 20.15 -12.75
CA GLN A 97 8.06 20.95 -12.79
C GLN A 97 8.37 21.44 -14.20
N LYS A 98 8.21 20.57 -15.21
CA LYS A 98 8.40 20.94 -16.62
C LYS A 98 7.38 21.96 -17.11
N PHE A 99 6.13 21.83 -16.69
CA PHE A 99 5.09 22.83 -16.95
C PHE A 99 5.47 24.20 -16.39
N ASN A 100 6.16 24.26 -15.25
CA ASN A 100 6.68 25.49 -14.67
C ASN A 100 8.05 25.93 -15.25
N GLY A 101 8.54 25.26 -16.32
CA GLY A 101 9.74 25.67 -17.05
C GLY A 101 11.02 24.95 -16.65
N GLU A 102 10.97 23.88 -15.83
CA GLU A 102 12.16 23.08 -15.56
C GLU A 102 12.58 22.31 -16.81
N GLN A 103 13.84 22.47 -17.21
CA GLN A 103 14.48 21.71 -18.30
C GLN A 103 15.74 21.03 -17.76
N LYS A 104 15.84 19.71 -17.93
CA LYS A 104 17.07 18.97 -17.64
C LYS A 104 18.07 19.07 -18.77
N ASN A 105 17.58 19.10 -20.00
CA ASN A 105 18.38 19.29 -21.22
C ASN A 105 17.86 20.48 -21.99
N PRO A 106 18.72 21.18 -22.76
CA PRO A 106 18.33 22.40 -23.50
C PRO A 106 17.20 22.23 -24.50
N GLY A 107 16.92 21.00 -24.93
CA GLY A 107 15.85 20.69 -25.91
C GLY A 107 14.59 20.13 -25.29
N ASP A 108 14.50 20.04 -23.97
CA ASP A 108 13.32 19.48 -23.30
C ASP A 108 12.12 20.41 -23.49
N SER A 109 10.97 19.80 -23.81
CA SER A 109 9.71 20.54 -23.95
C SER A 109 9.22 21.01 -22.58
N THR A 110 8.66 22.22 -22.56
CA THR A 110 7.90 22.79 -21.43
C THR A 110 6.42 22.98 -21.78
N ASP A 111 6.02 22.52 -22.98
CA ASP A 111 4.65 22.65 -23.48
C ASP A 111 3.78 21.49 -22.99
N PHE A 112 3.30 21.64 -21.76
CA PHE A 112 2.41 20.69 -21.11
C PHE A 112 1.10 21.36 -20.74
N VAL A 113 0.01 20.58 -20.79
CA VAL A 113 -1.32 21.02 -20.37
C VAL A 113 -1.69 20.31 -19.07
N ILE A 114 -2.27 21.04 -18.13
CA ILE A 114 -2.76 20.49 -16.87
C ILE A 114 -3.69 19.30 -17.15
N PRO A 115 -3.51 18.16 -16.48
CA PRO A 115 -4.36 16.98 -16.65
C PRO A 115 -5.83 17.32 -16.46
N GLN A 116 -6.64 16.94 -17.43
CA GLN A 116 -8.04 17.26 -17.45
C GLN A 116 -8.92 16.02 -17.29
N MET A 117 -10.09 16.27 -16.79
CA MET A 117 -11.18 15.31 -16.71
C MET A 117 -12.44 15.93 -17.35
N VAL A 118 -13.18 15.14 -18.08
CA VAL A 118 -14.42 15.59 -18.74
C VAL A 118 -15.61 15.04 -17.98
N ALA A 119 -16.55 15.91 -17.67
CA ALA A 119 -17.78 15.51 -16.98
C ALA A 119 -18.54 14.43 -17.77
N PRO A 120 -19.06 13.39 -17.11
CA PRO A 120 -19.73 12.28 -17.77
C PRO A 120 -21.04 12.71 -18.45
N THR A 121 -21.55 11.83 -19.31
CA THR A 121 -22.89 12.00 -19.90
C THR A 121 -23.93 12.09 -18.79
N GLY A 122 -24.72 13.17 -18.79
CA GLY A 122 -25.68 13.50 -17.72
C GLY A 122 -25.09 14.39 -16.61
N GLY A 123 -23.80 14.69 -16.65
CA GLY A 123 -23.13 15.53 -15.65
C GLY A 123 -22.83 14.80 -14.35
N TYR A 124 -22.27 15.52 -13.40
CA TYR A 124 -22.05 15.02 -12.04
C TYR A 124 -23.37 15.02 -11.26
N GLY A 125 -23.57 13.96 -10.48
CA GLY A 125 -24.74 13.85 -9.59
C GLY A 125 -24.56 14.66 -8.31
N VAL A 126 -25.67 14.94 -7.64
CA VAL A 126 -25.69 15.54 -6.30
C VAL A 126 -25.09 14.55 -5.29
N ASN A 127 -24.40 15.05 -4.27
CA ASN A 127 -23.70 14.26 -3.24
C ASN A 127 -22.56 13.38 -3.80
N THR A 128 -22.03 13.68 -4.96
CA THR A 128 -20.80 13.07 -5.47
C THR A 128 -19.55 13.82 -5.00
N LEU A 129 -18.38 13.23 -5.16
CA LEU A 129 -17.11 13.88 -4.84
C LEU A 129 -16.96 15.22 -5.59
N SER A 130 -17.31 15.24 -6.88
CA SER A 130 -17.23 16.43 -7.71
C SER A 130 -18.19 17.55 -7.27
N ASP A 131 -19.39 17.19 -6.82
CA ASP A 131 -20.34 18.13 -6.24
C ASP A 131 -19.78 18.79 -4.96
N TYR A 132 -19.23 17.97 -4.05
CA TYR A 132 -18.61 18.49 -2.82
C TYR A 132 -17.35 19.34 -3.08
N MET A 133 -16.65 19.14 -4.20
CA MET A 133 -15.55 20.00 -4.65
C MET A 133 -16.04 21.31 -5.30
N GLY A 134 -17.35 21.49 -5.46
CA GLY A 134 -17.96 22.71 -6.02
C GLY A 134 -18.09 22.70 -7.54
N LEU A 135 -18.00 21.55 -8.19
CA LEU A 135 -18.25 21.44 -9.62
C LEU A 135 -19.76 21.43 -9.92
N PRO A 136 -20.19 21.99 -11.06
CA PRO A 136 -21.61 22.08 -11.40
C PRO A 136 -22.22 20.70 -11.61
N THR A 137 -23.38 20.47 -10.99
CA THR A 137 -24.16 19.24 -11.15
C THR A 137 -25.08 19.29 -12.37
N GLY A 138 -25.29 18.15 -13.01
CA GLY A 138 -26.20 18.05 -14.17
C GLY A 138 -25.66 18.66 -15.46
N VAL A 139 -24.47 19.22 -15.46
CA VAL A 139 -23.81 19.76 -16.67
C VAL A 139 -22.86 18.71 -17.25
N GLN A 140 -23.09 18.34 -18.50
CA GLN A 140 -22.29 17.32 -19.16
C GLN A 140 -21.19 17.93 -20.02
N ALA A 141 -20.15 17.13 -20.29
CA ALA A 141 -19.11 17.41 -21.29
C ALA A 141 -18.27 18.67 -21.05
N PHE A 142 -18.28 19.27 -19.85
CA PHE A 142 -17.31 20.31 -19.56
C PHE A 142 -16.01 19.71 -19.04
N SER A 143 -14.89 20.33 -19.42
CA SER A 143 -13.56 19.93 -19.01
C SER A 143 -13.11 20.74 -17.80
N HIS A 144 -12.46 20.08 -16.86
CA HIS A 144 -11.91 20.71 -15.66
C HIS A 144 -10.60 20.01 -15.22
N SER A 145 -9.85 20.62 -14.31
CA SER A 145 -8.62 20.03 -13.78
C SER A 145 -8.90 18.73 -13.00
N ALA A 146 -8.12 17.70 -13.26
CA ALA A 146 -8.16 16.44 -12.51
C ALA A 146 -7.33 16.46 -11.22
N LEU A 147 -6.51 17.49 -10.99
CA LEU A 147 -5.52 17.51 -9.90
C LEU A 147 -6.15 17.42 -8.50
N TRP A 148 -7.29 18.06 -8.28
CA TRP A 148 -7.99 17.99 -6.99
C TRP A 148 -8.53 16.59 -6.69
N HIS A 149 -9.04 15.91 -7.71
CA HIS A 149 -9.51 14.54 -7.59
C HIS A 149 -8.38 13.56 -7.32
N ARG A 150 -7.25 13.73 -8.00
CA ARG A 150 -6.02 12.95 -7.74
C ARG A 150 -5.51 13.19 -6.32
N ALA A 151 -5.52 14.45 -5.87
CA ALA A 151 -5.12 14.80 -4.51
C ALA A 151 -6.03 14.14 -3.45
N TYR A 152 -7.33 14.10 -3.69
CA TYR A 152 -8.29 13.42 -2.81
C TYR A 152 -7.98 11.91 -2.68
N ASN A 153 -7.79 11.22 -3.81
CA ASN A 153 -7.44 9.79 -3.80
C ASN A 153 -6.09 9.55 -3.10
N LEU A 154 -5.10 10.43 -3.32
CA LEU A 154 -3.80 10.33 -2.66
C LEU A 154 -3.92 10.52 -1.14
N ILE A 155 -4.69 11.51 -0.69
CA ILE A 155 -4.96 11.73 0.74
C ILE A 155 -5.60 10.49 1.36
N TRP A 156 -6.62 9.93 0.70
CA TRP A 156 -7.27 8.73 1.21
C TRP A 156 -6.31 7.54 1.29
N ASN A 157 -5.51 7.30 0.26
CA ASN A 157 -4.53 6.22 0.24
C ASN A 157 -3.53 6.34 1.38
N GLU A 158 -3.05 7.56 1.68
CA GLU A 158 -1.98 7.78 2.65
C GLU A 158 -2.46 7.92 4.09
N TRP A 159 -3.68 8.41 4.32
CA TRP A 159 -4.14 8.77 5.65
C TRP A 159 -5.35 7.99 6.16
N PHE A 160 -6.24 7.56 5.28
CA PHE A 160 -7.53 6.98 5.68
C PHE A 160 -7.70 5.51 5.33
N ARG A 161 -7.00 5.03 4.32
CA ARG A 161 -7.08 3.64 3.89
C ARG A 161 -6.46 2.69 4.92
N ASP A 162 -7.14 1.59 5.23
CA ASP A 162 -6.51 0.45 5.88
C ASP A 162 -5.74 -0.37 4.83
N GLN A 163 -4.43 -0.26 4.85
CA GLN A 163 -3.55 -0.91 3.87
C GLN A 163 -3.51 -2.44 4.00
N ASN A 164 -3.99 -2.99 5.09
CA ASN A 164 -4.07 -4.44 5.28
C ASN A 164 -5.35 -5.04 4.70
N LEU A 165 -6.42 -4.23 4.56
CA LEU A 165 -7.75 -4.72 4.22
C LEU A 165 -8.35 -4.09 2.95
N GLN A 166 -7.79 -2.99 2.48
CA GLN A 166 -8.34 -2.22 1.35
C GLN A 166 -7.30 -1.99 0.28
N ASP A 167 -7.71 -2.15 -0.97
CA ASP A 167 -6.86 -1.82 -2.12
C ASP A 167 -6.66 -0.29 -2.24
N SER A 168 -5.58 0.11 -2.90
CA SER A 168 -5.32 1.51 -3.18
C SER A 168 -6.21 2.04 -4.30
N LEU A 169 -6.66 3.28 -4.16
CA LEU A 169 -7.31 4.00 -5.25
C LEU A 169 -6.28 4.41 -6.30
N PRO A 170 -6.68 4.48 -7.57
CA PRO A 170 -5.80 4.96 -8.64
C PRO A 170 -5.47 6.44 -8.42
N VAL A 171 -4.19 6.76 -8.56
CA VAL A 171 -3.65 8.13 -8.57
C VAL A 171 -2.76 8.22 -9.81
N PRO A 172 -3.32 8.46 -11.00
CA PRO A 172 -2.53 8.66 -12.18
C PRO A 172 -1.67 9.92 -12.04
N THR A 173 -0.42 9.85 -12.49
CA THR A 173 0.52 10.98 -12.45
C THR A 173 0.85 11.54 -13.84
N GLY A 174 0.31 10.92 -14.88
CA GLY A 174 0.49 11.34 -16.28
C GLY A 174 -0.36 12.57 -16.67
N ASP A 175 -0.32 12.91 -17.95
CA ASP A 175 -0.96 14.12 -18.48
C ASP A 175 -2.49 14.00 -18.69
N GLY A 176 -3.08 12.86 -18.34
CA GLY A 176 -4.52 12.61 -18.53
C GLY A 176 -4.90 12.21 -19.97
N PRO A 177 -6.16 12.30 -20.38
CA PRO A 177 -7.32 12.64 -19.57
C PRO A 177 -7.69 11.55 -18.55
N ASP A 178 -8.23 11.96 -17.40
CA ASP A 178 -8.63 11.04 -16.36
C ASP A 178 -10.10 10.61 -16.53
N ALA A 179 -10.40 9.38 -16.12
CA ALA A 179 -11.76 8.87 -16.13
C ALA A 179 -12.53 9.30 -14.85
N PRO A 180 -13.69 9.94 -14.97
CA PRO A 180 -14.47 10.35 -13.79
C PRO A 180 -14.87 9.19 -12.87
N ALA A 181 -14.98 7.97 -13.41
CA ALA A 181 -15.35 6.77 -12.65
C ALA A 181 -14.31 6.37 -11.58
N ASP A 182 -13.06 6.80 -11.74
CA ASP A 182 -11.99 6.49 -10.79
C ASP A 182 -12.04 7.33 -9.51
N TYR A 183 -12.92 8.34 -9.49
CA TYR A 183 -13.00 9.32 -8.42
C TYR A 183 -14.36 9.28 -7.75
N VAL A 184 -14.46 8.48 -6.74
CA VAL A 184 -15.69 8.25 -5.96
C VAL A 184 -15.49 8.73 -4.53
N LEU A 185 -16.54 9.28 -3.94
CA LEU A 185 -16.54 9.68 -2.54
C LEU A 185 -16.26 8.48 -1.63
N GLN A 186 -15.19 8.57 -0.85
CA GLN A 186 -14.70 7.48 -0.03
C GLN A 186 -15.24 7.54 1.39
N ARG A 187 -15.28 6.38 2.01
CA ARG A 187 -15.60 6.27 3.43
C ARG A 187 -14.32 6.35 4.27
N ARG A 188 -14.44 7.01 5.39
CA ARG A 188 -13.46 6.96 6.45
C ARG A 188 -13.66 5.67 7.25
N GLY A 189 -12.58 5.00 7.62
CA GLY A 189 -12.61 3.90 8.57
C GLY A 189 -13.14 4.35 9.93
N LYS A 190 -13.83 3.47 10.64
CA LYS A 190 -14.23 3.66 12.03
C LYS A 190 -13.00 3.95 12.90
N ARG A 191 -13.15 4.75 13.95
CA ARG A 191 -12.11 4.90 14.98
C ARG A 191 -11.76 3.54 15.56
N HIS A 192 -10.48 3.30 15.77
CA HIS A 192 -10.01 2.08 16.41
C HIS A 192 -10.52 2.03 17.86
N ASP A 193 -11.17 0.94 18.21
CA ASP A 193 -11.60 0.61 19.55
C ASP A 193 -11.06 -0.79 19.91
N TYR A 194 -11.38 -1.26 21.10
CA TYR A 194 -10.96 -2.58 21.57
C TYR A 194 -11.37 -3.73 20.62
N PHE A 195 -12.52 -3.60 19.95
CA PHE A 195 -13.04 -4.64 19.07
C PHE A 195 -12.55 -4.55 17.63
N THR A 196 -12.17 -3.36 17.18
CA THR A 196 -11.83 -3.09 15.77
C THR A 196 -10.35 -2.87 15.51
N SER A 197 -9.49 -2.89 16.54
CA SER A 197 -8.04 -2.74 16.41
C SER A 197 -7.27 -4.05 16.24
N CYS A 198 -7.98 -5.19 16.17
CA CYS A 198 -7.34 -6.48 15.94
C CYS A 198 -6.82 -6.60 14.51
N LEU A 199 -5.59 -7.08 14.38
CA LEU A 199 -5.07 -7.48 13.07
C LEU A 199 -5.73 -8.78 12.62
N PRO A 200 -6.05 -8.94 11.32
CA PRO A 200 -6.68 -10.16 10.81
C PRO A 200 -5.74 -11.38 10.82
N TRP A 201 -4.44 -11.17 10.99
CA TRP A 201 -3.40 -12.20 11.07
C TRP A 201 -2.32 -11.81 12.07
N PRO A 202 -1.66 -12.79 12.70
CA PRO A 202 -0.66 -12.54 13.74
C PRO A 202 0.67 -12.03 13.16
N GLN A 203 0.97 -12.36 11.91
CA GLN A 203 2.22 -12.01 11.22
C GLN A 203 1.99 -11.74 9.76
N LYS A 204 2.92 -11.03 9.11
CA LYS A 204 2.98 -10.88 7.64
C LYS A 204 3.79 -12.01 7.03
N GLY A 205 3.28 -12.51 5.89
CA GLY A 205 3.93 -13.59 5.16
C GLY A 205 3.60 -14.99 5.70
N PRO A 206 4.20 -16.02 5.09
CA PRO A 206 3.99 -17.41 5.49
C PRO A 206 4.57 -17.68 6.88
N GLY A 207 3.98 -18.65 7.58
CA GLY A 207 4.51 -19.14 8.87
C GLY A 207 5.95 -19.59 8.73
N VAL A 208 6.79 -19.21 9.67
CA VAL A 208 8.19 -19.64 9.71
C VAL A 208 8.25 -21.12 10.09
N GLN A 209 8.81 -21.94 9.21
CA GLN A 209 8.93 -23.36 9.43
C GLN A 209 10.35 -23.72 9.90
N ILE A 210 10.41 -24.70 10.77
CA ILE A 210 11.70 -25.28 11.22
C ILE A 210 11.97 -26.47 10.31
N PRO A 211 13.03 -26.50 9.51
CA PRO A 211 13.35 -27.63 8.67
C PRO A 211 13.71 -28.85 9.52
N LEU A 212 12.95 -29.93 9.39
CA LEU A 212 13.22 -31.20 10.07
C LEU A 212 14.23 -32.08 9.31
N GLY A 213 14.77 -31.62 8.19
CA GLY A 213 15.61 -32.37 7.28
C GLY A 213 14.92 -32.59 5.93
N THR A 214 15.71 -32.95 4.92
CA THR A 214 15.20 -33.16 3.55
C THR A 214 14.86 -34.63 3.25
N THR A 215 15.39 -35.56 4.01
CA THR A 215 15.23 -36.99 3.78
C THR A 215 15.20 -37.74 5.10
N ALA A 216 14.27 -38.68 5.23
CA ALA A 216 14.29 -39.71 6.28
C ALA A 216 14.52 -41.06 5.61
N PRO A 217 15.57 -41.81 5.98
CA PRO A 217 15.75 -43.15 5.44
C PRO A 217 14.60 -44.05 5.88
N VAL A 218 14.05 -44.79 4.93
CA VAL A 218 13.04 -45.79 5.22
C VAL A 218 13.76 -47.10 5.44
N THR A 219 13.70 -47.62 6.67
CA THR A 219 14.27 -48.94 7.03
C THR A 219 13.18 -49.93 7.26
N GLY A 220 13.49 -51.20 7.03
CA GLY A 220 12.56 -52.31 7.19
C GLY A 220 12.53 -53.24 5.98
N THR A 221 12.02 -54.41 6.17
CA THR A 221 11.84 -55.36 5.09
C THR A 221 10.37 -55.32 4.67
N PRO A 222 10.06 -54.94 3.42
CA PRO A 222 8.68 -54.96 2.96
C PRO A 222 8.21 -56.38 2.88
N VAL A 223 7.10 -56.72 3.57
CA VAL A 223 6.44 -58.00 3.45
C VAL A 223 5.29 -57.84 2.48
N PHE A 224 5.39 -58.53 1.37
CA PHE A 224 4.33 -58.61 0.37
C PHE A 224 3.46 -59.83 0.68
N SER A 225 2.19 -59.63 0.95
CA SER A 225 1.25 -60.71 1.15
C SER A 225 0.32 -60.81 -0.07
N VAL A 226 0.35 -61.92 -0.76
CA VAL A 226 -0.57 -62.24 -1.87
C VAL A 226 -1.63 -63.18 -1.32
N GLY A 227 -2.84 -62.70 -1.10
CA GLY A 227 -4.10 -63.43 -0.88
C GLY A 227 -4.01 -64.78 -0.14
N GLY A 228 -3.52 -64.76 1.12
CA GLY A 228 -3.44 -65.98 1.91
C GLY A 228 -2.13 -66.07 2.73
N THR A 229 -2.11 -66.82 3.72
CA THR A 229 -1.30 -66.94 4.90
C THR A 229 0.25 -67.00 4.78
N ASN A 230 0.84 -66.78 3.64
CA ASN A 230 2.29 -66.86 3.49
C ASN A 230 2.85 -65.56 2.91
N GLY A 231 3.60 -64.82 3.71
CA GLY A 231 4.36 -63.64 3.27
C GLY A 231 5.42 -64.05 2.24
N LEU A 232 5.44 -63.40 1.09
CA LEU A 232 6.49 -63.51 0.08
C LEU A 232 7.56 -62.45 0.35
N ASN A 233 8.75 -62.91 0.61
CA ASN A 233 9.93 -62.05 0.66
C ASN A 233 10.43 -61.80 -0.76
N LEU A 234 10.49 -60.55 -1.19
CA LEU A 234 11.23 -60.16 -2.38
C LEU A 234 12.74 -60.30 -2.08
N ILE A 235 13.37 -61.35 -2.60
CA ILE A 235 14.80 -61.54 -2.52
C ILE A 235 15.42 -61.02 -3.81
N SER A 236 16.28 -60.01 -3.72
CA SER A 236 17.12 -59.63 -4.84
C SER A 236 18.15 -60.74 -5.09
N GLN A 237 17.98 -61.47 -6.16
CA GLN A 237 19.02 -62.39 -6.67
C GLN A 237 19.58 -61.79 -7.96
N GLY A 238 20.78 -61.29 -7.92
CA GLY A 238 21.53 -60.90 -9.10
C GLY A 238 22.37 -59.66 -8.96
N VAL A 239 23.42 -59.59 -9.71
CA VAL A 239 24.46 -58.54 -9.69
C VAL A 239 23.94 -57.18 -10.28
N SER A 240 22.72 -57.12 -10.75
CA SER A 240 22.14 -55.94 -11.39
C SER A 240 20.90 -55.33 -10.68
N GLY A 241 20.59 -55.75 -9.47
CA GLY A 241 19.60 -55.01 -8.65
C GLY A 241 18.14 -55.13 -9.05
N ASP A 242 17.81 -55.94 -10.04
CA ASP A 242 16.43 -56.20 -10.46
C ASP A 242 15.75 -57.25 -9.57
N ALA A 243 14.60 -56.89 -9.02
CA ALA A 243 13.77 -57.84 -8.28
C ALA A 243 13.11 -58.80 -9.26
N MET A 244 13.54 -60.05 -9.29
CA MET A 244 12.96 -61.09 -10.13
C MET A 244 11.91 -61.89 -9.36
N TRP A 245 10.75 -62.01 -9.93
CA TRP A 245 9.71 -62.91 -9.50
C TRP A 245 9.92 -64.29 -10.13
N ASN A 246 10.16 -65.30 -9.33
CA ASN A 246 10.21 -66.68 -9.82
C ASN A 246 8.95 -67.43 -9.37
N SER A 247 7.91 -67.40 -10.23
CA SER A 247 6.77 -68.23 -10.06
C SER A 247 6.63 -69.12 -11.29
N GLY A 248 6.77 -70.40 -11.07
CA GLY A 248 6.65 -71.45 -12.12
C GLY A 248 5.23 -71.67 -12.70
N THR A 249 4.31 -70.76 -12.48
CA THR A 249 2.95 -70.80 -13.03
C THR A 249 2.44 -69.39 -13.30
N SER A 250 1.88 -69.19 -14.48
CA SER A 250 1.22 -67.98 -14.90
C SER A 250 -0.03 -67.68 -14.05
N ALA A 251 0.13 -67.12 -12.89
CA ALA A 251 -0.94 -66.55 -12.07
C ALA A 251 -0.92 -65.05 -12.15
N SER A 252 -2.03 -64.47 -12.58
CA SER A 252 -2.23 -63.04 -12.45
C SER A 252 -2.16 -62.66 -10.96
N ILE A 253 -1.19 -61.81 -10.60
CA ILE A 253 -1.01 -61.36 -9.23
C ILE A 253 -2.02 -60.25 -8.97
N PRO A 254 -3.04 -60.47 -8.11
CA PRO A 254 -3.85 -59.36 -7.65
C PRO A 254 -2.97 -58.35 -6.88
N ALA A 255 -3.28 -57.09 -6.97
CA ALA A 255 -2.52 -56.00 -6.38
C ALA A 255 -1.95 -56.36 -4.98
N ALA A 256 -0.63 -56.41 -4.88
CA ALA A 256 0.05 -56.73 -3.62
C ALA A 256 -0.15 -55.59 -2.63
N LYS A 257 -0.75 -55.87 -1.49
CA LYS A 257 -0.84 -54.91 -0.38
C LYS A 257 0.41 -55.05 0.48
N VAL A 258 1.19 -53.98 0.60
CA VAL A 258 2.27 -53.94 1.57
C VAL A 258 1.63 -53.80 2.96
N THR A 259 1.71 -54.84 3.75
CA THR A 259 1.22 -54.85 5.13
C THR A 259 2.42 -54.92 6.07
N GLY A 260 2.82 -53.79 6.62
CA GLY A 260 3.75 -53.71 7.73
C GLY A 260 5.24 -53.77 7.36
N GLY A 261 6.07 -53.27 8.20
CA GLY A 261 7.53 -53.43 8.17
C GLY A 261 8.37 -52.29 7.59
N LEU A 262 7.78 -51.31 6.94
CA LEU A 262 8.52 -50.13 6.52
C LEU A 262 8.25 -49.00 7.50
N PHE A 263 9.31 -48.52 8.14
CA PHE A 263 9.28 -47.40 9.07
C PHE A 263 10.23 -46.29 8.56
N ALA A 264 9.79 -45.07 8.61
CA ALA A 264 10.72 -43.96 8.44
C ALA A 264 11.58 -43.84 9.72
N ASP A 265 12.84 -44.18 9.63
CA ASP A 265 13.79 -44.01 10.74
C ASP A 265 14.15 -42.56 10.90
N LEU A 266 13.53 -41.90 11.88
CA LEU A 266 13.79 -40.49 12.20
C LEU A 266 15.01 -40.33 13.10
N SER A 267 15.66 -41.38 13.54
CA SER A 267 16.89 -41.29 14.38
C SER A 267 18.08 -40.65 13.64
N ALA A 268 18.11 -40.83 12.31
CA ALA A 268 19.06 -40.21 11.41
C ALA A 268 18.52 -38.91 10.75
N ALA A 269 17.26 -38.56 11.03
CA ALA A 269 16.74 -37.28 10.57
C ALA A 269 17.51 -36.15 11.26
N SER A 270 18.16 -35.30 10.45
CA SER A 270 18.90 -34.17 10.96
C SER A 270 17.96 -33.25 11.73
N ALA A 271 18.02 -33.28 13.05
CA ALA A 271 17.31 -32.36 13.90
C ALA A 271 17.73 -30.93 13.57
N ALA A 272 16.77 -30.01 13.56
CA ALA A 272 17.09 -28.59 13.40
C ALA A 272 18.12 -28.16 14.45
N THR A 273 19.19 -27.50 14.03
CA THR A 273 20.19 -27.01 14.97
C THR A 273 19.60 -25.92 15.87
N ILE A 274 20.15 -25.74 17.07
CA ILE A 274 19.75 -24.66 17.97
C ILE A 274 19.88 -23.30 17.29
N ASN A 275 20.86 -23.14 16.39
CA ASN A 275 21.02 -21.92 15.61
C ASN A 275 19.90 -21.70 14.60
N SER A 276 19.46 -22.72 13.87
CA SER A 276 18.32 -22.61 12.94
C SER A 276 17.02 -22.29 13.69
N LEU A 277 16.84 -22.86 14.88
CA LEU A 277 15.72 -22.54 15.75
C LEU A 277 15.77 -21.08 16.21
N ARG A 278 16.89 -20.59 16.69
CA ARG A 278 17.07 -19.19 17.07
C ARG A 278 16.84 -18.25 15.89
N GLN A 279 17.34 -18.59 14.71
CA GLN A 279 17.12 -17.82 13.51
C GLN A 279 15.63 -17.79 13.13
N ALA A 280 14.93 -18.92 13.19
CA ALA A 280 13.49 -18.98 12.95
C ALA A 280 12.71 -18.07 13.91
N PHE A 281 13.06 -18.07 15.21
CA PHE A 281 12.45 -17.15 16.18
C PHE A 281 12.73 -15.67 15.88
N GLN A 282 13.93 -15.32 15.44
CA GLN A 282 14.24 -13.93 15.08
C GLN A 282 13.47 -13.47 13.83
N ILE A 283 13.37 -14.32 12.82
CA ILE A 283 12.60 -14.05 11.61
C ILE A 283 11.10 -13.91 11.96
N GLN A 284 10.58 -14.82 12.78
CA GLN A 284 9.20 -14.74 13.29
C GLN A 284 8.93 -13.41 13.98
N LYS A 285 9.83 -12.97 14.84
CA LYS A 285 9.74 -11.69 15.56
C LYS A 285 9.72 -10.48 14.62
N ILE A 286 10.48 -10.55 13.53
CA ILE A 286 10.48 -9.50 12.51
C ILE A 286 9.11 -9.45 11.81
N PHE A 287 8.59 -10.59 11.35
CA PHE A 287 7.29 -10.65 10.68
C PHE A 287 6.12 -10.22 11.58
N GLU A 288 6.19 -10.52 12.87
CA GLU A 288 5.21 -10.02 13.85
C GLU A 288 5.33 -8.51 14.04
N ARG A 289 6.55 -7.97 14.05
CA ARG A 289 6.78 -6.53 14.15
C ARG A 289 6.25 -5.81 12.92
N ASP A 290 6.46 -6.36 11.72
CA ASP A 290 5.93 -5.83 10.46
C ASP A 290 4.41 -5.81 10.45
N ALA A 291 3.77 -6.81 11.04
CA ALA A 291 2.32 -6.84 11.14
C ALA A 291 1.79 -5.75 12.09
N ARG A 292 2.45 -5.52 13.23
CA ARG A 292 2.02 -4.56 14.26
C ARG A 292 2.47 -3.13 13.98
N GLY A 293 3.56 -2.95 13.26
CA GLY A 293 4.22 -1.66 13.04
C GLY A 293 3.55 -0.76 12.00
N GLY A 294 2.61 -1.30 11.24
CA GLY A 294 2.01 -0.63 10.09
C GLY A 294 2.67 -1.00 8.76
N THR A 295 2.06 -0.59 7.67
CA THR A 295 2.46 -0.97 6.30
C THR A 295 3.11 0.15 5.52
N ARG A 296 2.97 1.39 5.98
CA ARG A 296 3.59 2.54 5.31
C ARG A 296 5.07 2.60 5.62
N TYR A 297 5.87 3.07 4.67
CA TYR A 297 7.32 3.17 4.84
C TYR A 297 7.75 3.93 6.09
N THR A 298 7.08 5.03 6.40
CA THR A 298 7.35 5.82 7.62
C THR A 298 7.01 5.06 8.90
N GLU A 299 5.97 4.25 8.87
CA GLU A 299 5.55 3.39 9.98
C GLU A 299 6.54 2.24 10.19
N LEU A 300 7.02 1.62 9.09
CA LEU A 300 8.06 0.59 9.13
C LEU A 300 9.36 1.11 9.74
N ILE A 301 9.84 2.28 9.29
CA ILE A 301 11.04 2.90 9.87
C ILE A 301 10.86 3.14 11.37
N ARG A 302 9.72 3.67 11.76
CA ARG A 302 9.43 3.91 13.17
C ARG A 302 9.37 2.63 13.98
N SER A 303 8.75 1.56 13.45
CA SER A 303 8.62 0.29 14.16
C SER A 303 9.94 -0.46 14.31
N HIS A 304 10.82 -0.41 13.29
CA HIS A 304 12.10 -1.13 13.30
C HIS A 304 13.22 -0.35 13.98
N PHE A 305 13.31 0.95 13.74
CA PHE A 305 14.43 1.79 14.17
C PHE A 305 14.07 2.79 15.26
N GLY A 306 12.78 2.96 15.57
CA GLY A 306 12.33 3.94 16.57
C GLY A 306 12.50 5.40 16.12
N VAL A 307 12.80 5.63 14.85
CA VAL A 307 13.09 6.95 14.30
C VAL A 307 11.91 7.43 13.46
N THR A 308 11.56 8.71 13.62
CA THR A 308 10.66 9.40 12.68
C THR A 308 11.54 10.20 11.72
N SER A 309 11.62 9.73 10.46
CA SER A 309 12.36 10.45 9.43
C SER A 309 11.64 11.74 9.08
N PRO A 310 12.31 12.92 9.11
CA PRO A 310 11.70 14.15 8.66
C PRO A 310 11.46 14.10 7.15
N ASP A 311 10.24 14.37 6.73
CA ASP A 311 9.89 14.48 5.31
C ASP A 311 10.14 15.90 4.80
N ALA A 312 11.40 16.24 4.62
CA ALA A 312 11.82 17.58 4.18
C ALA A 312 11.35 17.92 2.75
N ARG A 313 11.05 16.92 1.93
CA ARG A 313 10.60 17.09 0.55
C ARG A 313 9.10 16.91 0.34
N PHE A 314 8.36 16.67 1.40
CA PHE A 314 6.92 16.40 1.33
C PHE A 314 6.58 15.33 0.29
N GLN A 315 7.01 14.09 0.54
CA GLN A 315 6.78 12.96 -0.35
C GLN A 315 5.35 12.39 -0.24
N ARG A 316 4.54 12.92 0.64
CA ARG A 316 3.15 12.55 0.88
C ARG A 316 2.34 13.80 1.24
N PRO A 317 0.99 13.75 1.18
CA PRO A 317 0.15 14.81 1.71
C PRO A 317 0.50 15.13 3.16
N VAL A 318 0.67 16.41 3.46
CA VAL A 318 0.97 16.88 4.82
C VAL A 318 -0.34 17.23 5.51
N TYR A 319 -0.52 16.66 6.69
CA TYR A 319 -1.66 16.90 7.57
C TYR A 319 -1.39 18.07 8.52
#